data_a3be6649dbbb7a11da4bd77580766361
#
_entry.id   a3be6649dbbb7a11da4bd77580766361
#
_cell.length_a   1.000
_cell.length_b   1.000
_cell.length_c   1.000
_cell.angle_alpha   90.00
_cell.angle_beta   90.00
_cell.angle_gamma   90.00
#
_symmetry.space_group_name_H-M   'P 1'
#
loop_
_entity.id
_entity.type
_entity.pdbx_description
1 polymer ?
#
loop_
_entity_poly.entity_id
_entity_poly.type
_entity_poly.pdbx_seq_one_letter_code
_entity_poly.pdbx_strand_id
1 'polypeptide(L)'
;MNFFVDFEATQPEGEIISIGVTSETGEEFYTLIQPCRSKVTPYITQLTHITEAMLADALSANLAFEALYHWLKKQCENMTDWHFFCYGKEDVNFLSFTITTLTRENAIIAASVMGMKMTNFAKDTEKFFHTNVSLIKAYNYILEEQNKQQHNALDDARMLSLVFRHVTETTPPQYNPFIQRIEVKSNGEPYNSPSGTFVARRKGQIIEFGTCEDAIDWLLTNVIKPQNLEAVHRERIMKNIMKAIRKKEKYCNFSWERTKEEK
;
A
#
# COMPACT_ATOMS: atom_id res chain seq x y z
N MET A 1 1.12 1.87 -22.89
CA MET A 1 2.08 2.59 -22.05
C MET A 1 1.47 2.82 -20.69
N ASN A 2 2.06 2.24 -19.65
CA ASN A 2 1.58 2.37 -18.28
C ASN A 2 2.23 3.57 -17.58
N PHE A 3 1.44 4.35 -16.87
CA PHE A 3 1.84 5.48 -16.06
C PHE A 3 1.34 5.28 -14.64
N PHE A 4 2.21 5.46 -13.67
CA PHE A 4 1.93 5.35 -12.24
C PHE A 4 1.84 6.75 -11.66
N VAL A 5 0.74 7.06 -11.01
CA VAL A 5 0.37 8.44 -10.65
C VAL A 5 0.04 8.50 -9.18
N ASP A 6 0.51 9.56 -8.54
CA ASP A 6 0.09 9.95 -7.21
C ASP A 6 -0.08 11.46 -7.13
N PHE A 7 -0.97 11.92 -6.27
CA PHE A 7 -1.27 13.32 -6.04
C PHE A 7 -1.21 13.66 -4.56
N GLU A 8 -0.64 14.82 -4.25
CA GLU A 8 -0.90 15.46 -2.96
C GLU A 8 -1.93 16.58 -3.12
N ALA A 9 -2.80 16.75 -2.14
CA ALA A 9 -3.87 17.73 -2.20
C ALA A 9 -4.03 18.52 -0.90
N THR A 10 -4.68 19.68 -0.97
CA THR A 10 -4.90 20.58 0.18
C THR A 10 -5.75 19.95 1.27
N GLN A 11 -6.75 19.12 0.89
CA GLN A 11 -7.68 18.40 1.78
C GLN A 11 -8.09 17.10 1.08
N PRO A 12 -8.74 16.15 1.76
CA PRO A 12 -9.22 14.92 1.13
C PRO A 12 -10.04 15.13 -0.16
N GLU A 13 -10.76 16.24 -0.27
CA GLU A 13 -11.56 16.63 -1.44
C GLU A 13 -11.04 17.94 -2.06
N GLY A 14 -9.79 18.30 -1.80
CA GLY A 14 -9.22 19.58 -2.18
C GLY A 14 -8.52 19.58 -3.54
N GLU A 15 -7.91 20.71 -3.82
CA GLU A 15 -7.14 20.90 -5.05
C GLU A 15 -5.81 20.18 -4.98
N ILE A 16 -5.37 19.62 -6.09
CA ILE A 16 -4.06 19.00 -6.23
C ILE A 16 -2.98 20.09 -6.08
N ILE A 17 -2.01 19.82 -5.21
CA ILE A 17 -0.85 20.70 -4.97
C ILE A 17 0.47 20.09 -5.44
N SER A 18 0.53 18.81 -5.74
CA SER A 18 1.63 18.20 -6.48
C SER A 18 1.16 17.02 -7.32
N ILE A 19 1.84 16.80 -8.43
CA ILE A 19 1.66 15.64 -9.32
C ILE A 19 2.99 14.92 -9.42
N GLY A 20 2.98 13.61 -9.14
CA GLY A 20 4.06 12.69 -9.42
C GLY A 20 3.60 11.64 -10.43
N VAL A 21 4.37 11.44 -11.49
CA VAL A 21 4.12 10.40 -12.49
C VAL A 21 5.42 9.69 -12.83
N THR A 22 5.38 8.36 -12.82
CA THR A 22 6.47 7.52 -13.33
C THR A 22 5.92 6.67 -14.48
N SER A 23 6.62 6.61 -15.61
CA SER A 23 6.26 5.73 -16.72
C SER A 23 6.79 4.31 -16.49
N GLU A 24 6.28 3.31 -17.21
CA GLU A 24 6.82 1.94 -17.18
C GLU A 24 8.27 1.83 -17.66
N THR A 25 8.77 2.83 -18.39
CA THR A 25 10.17 2.93 -18.83
C THR A 25 11.07 3.64 -17.82
N GLY A 26 10.51 4.16 -16.73
CA GLY A 26 11.25 4.85 -15.67
C GLY A 26 11.41 6.36 -15.90
N GLU A 27 10.80 6.93 -16.95
CA GLU A 27 10.76 8.39 -17.13
C GLU A 27 9.79 9.02 -16.13
N GLU A 28 10.12 10.20 -15.65
CA GLU A 28 9.44 10.84 -14.53
C GLU A 28 8.93 12.24 -14.87
N PHE A 29 7.80 12.58 -14.25
CA PHE A 29 7.25 13.93 -14.23
C PHE A 29 6.89 14.29 -12.79
N TYR A 30 7.33 15.47 -12.36
CA TYR A 30 6.95 16.03 -11.08
C TYR A 30 6.75 17.54 -11.18
N THR A 31 5.68 18.03 -10.57
CA THR A 31 5.48 19.47 -10.44
C THR A 31 4.63 19.81 -9.21
N LEU A 32 4.92 20.96 -8.61
CA LEU A 32 4.04 21.59 -7.63
C LEU A 32 2.97 22.41 -8.37
N ILE A 33 1.79 22.52 -7.74
CA ILE A 33 0.66 23.27 -8.28
C ILE A 33 0.17 24.26 -7.24
N GLN A 34 0.06 25.54 -7.65
CA GLN A 34 -0.55 26.56 -6.82
C GLN A 34 -2.08 26.36 -6.78
N PRO A 35 -2.66 26.08 -5.60
CA PRO A 35 -4.11 25.97 -5.46
C PRO A 35 -4.76 27.34 -5.65
N CYS A 36 -5.95 27.37 -6.27
CA CYS A 36 -6.66 28.63 -6.53
C CYS A 36 -7.83 28.90 -5.59
N ARG A 37 -8.36 27.88 -4.92
CA ARG A 37 -9.54 27.99 -4.04
C ARG A 37 -9.23 27.61 -2.59
N SER A 38 -8.29 26.71 -2.38
CA SER A 38 -7.99 26.13 -1.07
C SER A 38 -6.63 26.59 -0.57
N LYS A 39 -6.42 26.55 0.76
CA LYS A 39 -5.13 26.78 1.38
C LYS A 39 -4.56 25.47 1.92
N VAL A 40 -3.25 25.39 1.97
CA VAL A 40 -2.56 24.27 2.62
C VAL A 40 -2.73 24.40 4.12
N THR A 41 -3.27 23.36 4.76
CA THR A 41 -3.38 23.32 6.20
C THR A 41 -2.06 22.92 6.86
N PRO A 42 -1.83 23.28 8.15
CA PRO A 42 -0.66 22.79 8.87
C PRO A 42 -0.53 21.26 8.88
N TYR A 43 -1.65 20.53 8.89
CA TYR A 43 -1.67 19.09 8.81
C TYR A 43 -1.11 18.59 7.47
N ILE A 44 -1.56 19.15 6.34
CA ILE A 44 -1.06 18.80 5.00
C ILE A 44 0.43 19.15 4.88
N THR A 45 0.85 20.33 5.36
CA THR A 45 2.28 20.69 5.38
C THR A 45 3.11 19.68 6.20
N GLN A 46 2.62 19.25 7.36
CA GLN A 46 3.31 18.27 8.18
C GLN A 46 3.40 16.89 7.47
N LEU A 47 2.36 16.52 6.74
CA LEU A 47 2.28 15.24 6.06
C LEU A 47 3.15 15.18 4.81
N THR A 48 3.05 16.20 3.95
CA THR A 48 3.66 16.24 2.60
C THR A 48 4.95 17.05 2.54
N HIS A 49 5.24 17.83 3.58
CA HIS A 49 6.30 18.84 3.62
C HIS A 49 6.16 19.99 2.60
N ILE A 50 5.01 20.08 1.92
CA ILE A 50 4.70 21.17 0.99
C ILE A 50 4.16 22.35 1.79
N THR A 51 4.79 23.52 1.63
CA THR A 51 4.42 24.77 2.31
C THR A 51 3.73 25.74 1.37
N GLU A 52 2.99 26.70 1.92
CA GLU A 52 2.41 27.80 1.11
C GLU A 52 3.50 28.59 0.38
N ALA A 53 4.68 28.78 0.95
CA ALA A 53 5.80 29.47 0.31
C ALA A 53 6.28 28.71 -0.94
N MET A 54 6.35 27.38 -0.89
CA MET A 54 6.72 26.58 -2.06
C MET A 54 5.67 26.67 -3.18
N LEU A 55 4.42 26.82 -2.81
CA LEU A 55 3.31 26.91 -3.77
C LEU A 55 3.11 28.31 -4.35
N ALA A 56 3.65 29.34 -3.71
CA ALA A 56 3.52 30.72 -4.21
C ALA A 56 4.14 30.91 -5.60
N ASP A 57 5.25 30.21 -5.88
CA ASP A 57 5.96 30.24 -7.15
C ASP A 57 5.66 29.01 -8.03
N ALA A 58 4.72 28.14 -7.61
CA ALA A 58 4.37 26.94 -8.34
C ALA A 58 3.49 27.26 -9.56
N LEU A 59 3.43 26.31 -10.50
CA LEU A 59 2.60 26.43 -11.68
C LEU A 59 1.12 26.49 -11.31
N SER A 60 0.31 27.25 -12.05
CA SER A 60 -1.15 27.08 -11.98
C SER A 60 -1.54 25.68 -12.45
N ALA A 61 -2.71 25.17 -12.02
CA ALA A 61 -3.22 23.88 -12.46
C ALA A 61 -3.27 23.75 -13.99
N ASN A 62 -3.67 24.82 -14.70
CA ASN A 62 -3.67 24.84 -16.17
C ASN A 62 -2.28 24.62 -16.78
N LEU A 63 -1.25 25.27 -16.26
CA LEU A 63 0.11 25.14 -16.77
C LEU A 63 0.72 23.77 -16.39
N ALA A 64 0.46 23.29 -15.20
CA ALA A 64 0.94 22.00 -14.73
C ALA A 64 0.36 20.83 -15.56
N PHE A 65 -0.95 20.81 -15.79
CA PHE A 65 -1.60 19.79 -16.61
C PHE A 65 -1.28 19.93 -18.11
N GLU A 66 -1.06 21.13 -18.61
CA GLU A 66 -0.56 21.33 -19.98
C GLU A 66 0.87 20.81 -20.15
N ALA A 67 1.76 21.06 -19.18
CA ALA A 67 3.10 20.48 -19.15
C ALA A 67 3.05 18.94 -19.06
N LEU A 68 2.17 18.40 -18.22
CA LEU A 68 1.93 16.97 -18.13
C LEU A 68 1.44 16.39 -19.47
N TYR A 69 0.51 17.05 -20.16
CA TYR A 69 0.07 16.65 -21.50
C TYR A 69 1.23 16.48 -22.48
N HIS A 70 2.09 17.49 -22.56
CA HIS A 70 3.24 17.44 -23.47
C HIS A 70 4.24 16.36 -23.06
N TRP A 71 4.46 16.17 -21.77
CA TRP A 71 5.32 15.09 -21.29
C TRP A 71 4.73 13.72 -21.63
N LEU A 72 3.44 13.48 -21.40
CA LEU A 72 2.76 12.23 -21.76
C LEU A 72 2.84 11.94 -23.26
N LYS A 73 2.60 12.96 -24.11
CA LYS A 73 2.71 12.85 -25.57
C LYS A 73 4.13 12.53 -26.04
N LYS A 74 5.15 12.99 -25.31
CA LYS A 74 6.54 12.63 -25.59
C LYS A 74 6.84 11.17 -25.24
N GLN A 75 6.24 10.65 -24.17
CA GLN A 75 6.41 9.24 -23.78
C GLN A 75 5.63 8.29 -24.69
N CYS A 76 4.41 8.66 -25.04
CA CYS A 76 3.53 7.86 -25.89
C CYS A 76 2.62 8.80 -26.70
N GLU A 77 2.86 8.88 -28.02
CA GLU A 77 2.14 9.80 -28.89
C GLU A 77 0.63 9.52 -28.94
N ASN A 78 0.25 8.24 -28.93
CA ASN A 78 -1.14 7.85 -29.06
C ASN A 78 -1.82 7.78 -27.68
N MET A 79 -2.74 8.69 -27.40
CA MET A 79 -3.49 8.75 -26.13
C MET A 79 -4.38 7.54 -25.89
N THR A 80 -4.73 6.76 -26.93
CA THR A 80 -5.50 5.52 -26.75
C THR A 80 -4.72 4.47 -25.97
N ASP A 81 -3.39 4.54 -26.02
CA ASP A 81 -2.49 3.58 -25.41
C ASP A 81 -2.02 4.00 -24.00
N TRP A 82 -2.51 5.13 -23.51
CA TRP A 82 -2.25 5.54 -22.13
C TRP A 82 -3.08 4.74 -21.14
N HIS A 83 -2.45 4.22 -20.12
CA HIS A 83 -3.07 3.56 -18.98
C HIS A 83 -2.49 4.15 -17.70
N PHE A 84 -3.35 4.58 -16.79
CA PHE A 84 -2.94 5.21 -15.53
C PHE A 84 -3.29 4.31 -14.36
N PHE A 85 -2.39 4.23 -13.40
CA PHE A 85 -2.57 3.49 -12.16
C PHE A 85 -2.35 4.42 -10.98
N CYS A 86 -3.24 4.37 -9.99
CA CYS A 86 -3.11 5.04 -8.70
C CYS A 86 -3.29 4.03 -7.56
N TYR A 87 -2.98 4.41 -6.33
CA TYR A 87 -3.11 3.52 -5.18
C TYR A 87 -4.15 4.00 -4.17
N GLY A 88 -5.34 4.18 -4.62
CA GLY A 88 -6.47 4.61 -3.80
C GLY A 88 -7.59 5.17 -4.68
N LYS A 89 -8.67 5.55 -4.04
CA LYS A 89 -9.79 6.22 -4.71
C LYS A 89 -9.70 7.74 -4.59
N GLU A 90 -8.90 8.23 -3.65
CA GLU A 90 -8.75 9.65 -3.35
C GLU A 90 -8.14 10.39 -4.53
N ASP A 91 -7.17 9.79 -5.24
CA ASP A 91 -6.56 10.37 -6.44
C ASP A 91 -7.60 10.74 -7.51
N VAL A 92 -8.57 9.86 -7.72
CA VAL A 92 -9.66 10.12 -8.67
C VAL A 92 -10.53 11.29 -8.21
N ASN A 93 -10.78 11.42 -6.90
CA ASN A 93 -11.56 12.52 -6.34
C ASN A 93 -10.81 13.85 -6.50
N PHE A 94 -9.50 13.90 -6.15
CA PHE A 94 -8.67 15.09 -6.30
C PHE A 94 -8.60 15.55 -7.76
N LEU A 95 -8.41 14.60 -8.68
CA LEU A 95 -8.40 14.89 -10.11
C LEU A 95 -9.74 15.42 -10.58
N SER A 96 -10.85 14.80 -10.18
CA SER A 96 -12.21 15.22 -10.54
C SER A 96 -12.52 16.64 -10.06
N PHE A 97 -12.08 16.98 -8.85
CA PHE A 97 -12.23 18.33 -8.31
C PHE A 97 -11.38 19.35 -9.10
N THR A 98 -10.12 19.02 -9.36
CA THR A 98 -9.18 19.89 -10.04
C THR A 98 -9.58 20.14 -11.51
N ILE A 99 -10.12 19.14 -12.22
CA ILE A 99 -10.64 19.29 -13.60
C ILE A 99 -11.63 20.47 -13.71
N THR A 100 -12.44 20.69 -12.70
CA THR A 100 -13.43 21.79 -12.71
C THR A 100 -12.81 23.18 -12.71
N THR A 101 -11.51 23.30 -12.46
CA THR A 101 -10.76 24.58 -12.46
C THR A 101 -9.99 24.79 -13.76
N LEU A 102 -9.87 23.78 -14.61
CA LEU A 102 -9.09 23.85 -15.84
C LEU A 102 -9.85 24.57 -16.95
N THR A 103 -9.11 25.38 -17.74
CA THR A 103 -9.67 26.15 -18.85
C THR A 103 -8.87 25.97 -20.14
N ARG A 104 -7.63 25.47 -20.07
CA ARG A 104 -6.78 25.21 -21.25
C ARG A 104 -7.09 23.85 -21.84
N GLU A 105 -7.23 23.77 -23.14
CA GLU A 105 -7.62 22.56 -23.87
C GLU A 105 -6.72 21.37 -23.57
N ASN A 106 -5.41 21.50 -23.70
CA ASN A 106 -4.47 20.42 -23.42
C ASN A 106 -4.49 19.96 -21.96
N ALA A 107 -4.69 20.90 -21.02
CA ALA A 107 -4.81 20.58 -19.60
C ALA A 107 -6.10 19.75 -19.33
N ILE A 108 -7.22 20.17 -19.93
CA ILE A 108 -8.50 19.47 -19.83
C ILE A 108 -8.37 18.07 -20.44
N ILE A 109 -7.75 17.94 -21.63
CA ILE A 109 -7.54 16.65 -22.29
C ILE A 109 -6.72 15.71 -21.39
N ALA A 110 -5.56 16.18 -20.89
CA ALA A 110 -4.69 15.37 -20.03
C ALA A 110 -5.43 14.85 -18.81
N ALA A 111 -6.07 15.75 -18.06
CA ALA A 111 -6.80 15.41 -16.83
C ALA A 111 -8.01 14.51 -17.11
N SER A 112 -8.77 14.77 -18.18
CA SER A 112 -9.95 13.97 -18.54
C SER A 112 -9.58 12.56 -19.00
N VAL A 113 -8.56 12.42 -19.87
CA VAL A 113 -8.08 11.10 -20.31
C VAL A 113 -7.52 10.31 -19.13
N MET A 114 -6.75 10.98 -18.27
CA MET A 114 -6.24 10.36 -17.04
C MET A 114 -7.39 9.87 -16.16
N GLY A 115 -8.38 10.71 -15.86
CA GLY A 115 -9.52 10.33 -15.01
C GLY A 115 -10.35 9.19 -15.59
N MET A 116 -10.59 9.17 -16.91
CA MET A 116 -11.33 8.10 -17.59
C MET A 116 -10.58 6.76 -17.60
N LYS A 117 -9.25 6.78 -17.60
CA LYS A 117 -8.40 5.60 -17.73
C LYS A 117 -7.65 5.24 -16.44
N MET A 118 -7.94 5.91 -15.35
CA MET A 118 -7.28 5.65 -14.06
C MET A 118 -7.83 4.39 -13.40
N THR A 119 -6.92 3.49 -13.07
CA THR A 119 -7.21 2.24 -12.38
C THR A 119 -6.65 2.28 -10.98
N ASN A 120 -7.51 2.02 -9.97
CA ASN A 120 -7.06 1.84 -8.59
C ASN A 120 -6.43 0.47 -8.41
N PHE A 121 -5.10 0.42 -8.36
CA PHE A 121 -4.32 -0.81 -8.26
C PHE A 121 -4.33 -1.43 -6.86
N ALA A 122 -4.79 -0.72 -5.83
CA ALA A 122 -4.89 -1.29 -4.47
C ALA A 122 -5.75 -2.57 -4.42
N LYS A 123 -6.75 -2.69 -5.32
CA LYS A 123 -7.58 -3.90 -5.40
C LYS A 123 -6.84 -5.13 -5.91
N ASP A 124 -5.92 -4.95 -6.86
CA ASP A 124 -5.12 -6.05 -7.39
C ASP A 124 -4.02 -6.44 -6.40
N THR A 125 -3.45 -5.46 -5.71
CA THR A 125 -2.55 -5.69 -4.58
C THR A 125 -3.25 -6.44 -3.44
N GLU A 126 -4.51 -6.10 -3.12
CA GLU A 126 -5.31 -6.82 -2.12
C GLU A 126 -5.53 -8.30 -2.52
N LYS A 127 -5.84 -8.57 -3.78
CA LYS A 127 -5.98 -9.95 -4.29
C LYS A 127 -4.65 -10.71 -4.21
N PHE A 128 -3.56 -10.07 -4.61
CA PHE A 128 -2.23 -10.66 -4.60
C PHE A 128 -1.79 -11.06 -3.19
N PHE A 129 -1.93 -10.16 -2.21
CA PHE A 129 -1.51 -10.40 -0.83
C PHE A 129 -2.59 -11.03 0.06
N HIS A 130 -3.78 -11.31 -0.47
CA HIS A 130 -4.93 -11.84 0.28
C HIS A 130 -5.37 -10.95 1.45
N THR A 131 -5.09 -9.66 1.38
CA THR A 131 -5.47 -8.66 2.39
C THR A 131 -5.35 -7.25 1.84
N ASN A 132 -6.14 -6.33 2.39
CA ASN A 132 -5.92 -4.90 2.14
C ASN A 132 -4.58 -4.48 2.74
N VAL A 133 -3.74 -3.86 1.93
CA VAL A 133 -2.40 -3.43 2.30
C VAL A 133 -2.14 -2.01 1.77
N SER A 134 -1.51 -1.15 2.57
CA SER A 134 -1.10 0.17 2.10
C SER A 134 0.10 0.08 1.14
N LEU A 135 0.27 1.08 0.29
CA LEU A 135 1.36 1.14 -0.70
C LEU A 135 2.73 0.91 -0.04
N ILE A 136 3.04 1.68 1.00
CA ILE A 136 4.32 1.55 1.72
C ILE A 136 4.53 0.16 2.33
N LYS A 137 3.46 -0.50 2.79
CA LYS A 137 3.56 -1.84 3.37
C LYS A 137 3.83 -2.90 2.30
N ALA A 138 3.19 -2.78 1.13
CA ALA A 138 3.48 -3.63 -0.03
C ALA A 138 4.91 -3.41 -0.53
N TYR A 139 5.34 -2.16 -0.66
CA TYR A 139 6.68 -1.77 -1.05
C TYR A 139 7.76 -2.33 -0.10
N ASN A 140 7.57 -2.16 1.22
CA ASN A 140 8.48 -2.68 2.23
C ASN A 140 8.58 -4.22 2.22
N TYR A 141 7.49 -4.90 1.89
CA TYR A 141 7.50 -6.36 1.71
C TYR A 141 8.39 -6.76 0.53
N ILE A 142 8.31 -6.04 -0.59
CA ILE A 142 9.07 -6.33 -1.82
C ILE A 142 10.56 -6.08 -1.61
N LEU A 143 10.92 -5.00 -0.93
CA LEU A 143 12.32 -4.65 -0.67
C LEU A 143 12.92 -5.35 0.55
N GLU A 144 12.12 -6.07 1.34
CA GLU A 144 12.51 -6.62 2.65
C GLU A 144 13.04 -5.55 3.64
N GLU A 145 12.54 -4.31 3.53
CA GLU A 145 12.95 -3.14 4.29
C GLU A 145 11.80 -2.58 5.15
N GLN A 146 12.13 -1.58 5.98
CA GLN A 146 11.16 -0.86 6.81
C GLN A 146 11.27 0.66 6.55
N ASN A 147 10.87 1.07 5.36
CA ASN A 147 10.80 2.47 5.01
C ASN A 147 9.53 3.12 5.56
N LYS A 148 9.60 4.44 5.82
CA LYS A 148 8.43 5.25 6.12
C LYS A 148 7.98 5.97 4.85
N GLN A 149 6.68 6.07 4.64
CA GLN A 149 6.11 6.85 3.55
C GLN A 149 6.42 8.33 3.78
N GLN A 150 6.90 9.00 2.74
CA GLN A 150 7.25 10.41 2.79
C GLN A 150 6.10 11.33 2.34
N HIS A 151 5.02 10.76 1.78
CA HIS A 151 3.94 11.52 1.18
C HIS A 151 4.46 12.57 0.18
N ASN A 152 5.31 12.11 -0.71
CA ASN A 152 5.78 12.84 -1.86
C ASN A 152 5.22 12.17 -3.11
N ALA A 153 4.45 12.89 -3.92
CA ALA A 153 3.73 12.30 -5.05
C ALA A 153 4.63 11.53 -6.02
N LEU A 154 5.86 12.01 -6.28
CA LEU A 154 6.77 11.29 -7.18
C LEU A 154 7.33 10.01 -6.54
N ASP A 155 7.67 10.06 -5.26
CA ASP A 155 8.18 8.87 -4.55
C ASP A 155 7.08 7.82 -4.41
N ASP A 156 5.83 8.23 -4.15
CA ASP A 156 4.69 7.33 -4.07
C ASP A 156 4.35 6.73 -5.46
N ALA A 157 4.47 7.49 -6.55
CA ALA A 157 4.37 6.98 -7.92
C ALA A 157 5.46 5.95 -8.26
N ARG A 158 6.71 6.16 -7.82
CA ARG A 158 7.82 5.20 -7.94
C ARG A 158 7.55 3.92 -7.16
N MET A 159 7.08 4.04 -5.91
CA MET A 159 6.68 2.90 -5.10
C MET A 159 5.59 2.09 -5.79
N LEU A 160 4.57 2.76 -6.34
CA LEU A 160 3.49 2.11 -7.07
C LEU A 160 3.99 1.36 -8.29
N SER A 161 4.92 1.92 -9.07
CA SER A 161 5.54 1.25 -10.21
C SER A 161 6.23 -0.06 -9.83
N LEU A 162 6.98 -0.06 -8.71
CA LEU A 162 7.64 -1.27 -8.20
C LEU A 162 6.63 -2.30 -7.70
N VAL A 163 5.60 -1.87 -6.97
CA VAL A 163 4.52 -2.76 -6.49
C VAL A 163 3.76 -3.35 -7.66
N PHE A 164 3.44 -2.54 -8.68
CA PHE A 164 2.77 -3.00 -9.89
C PHE A 164 3.57 -4.11 -10.59
N ARG A 165 4.86 -3.87 -10.84
CA ARG A 165 5.74 -4.86 -11.48
C ARG A 165 5.78 -6.15 -10.68
N HIS A 166 5.98 -6.08 -9.37
CA HIS A 166 6.01 -7.26 -8.52
C HIS A 166 4.71 -8.05 -8.58
N VAL A 167 3.56 -7.37 -8.45
CA VAL A 167 2.23 -8.00 -8.44
C VAL A 167 1.88 -8.63 -9.79
N THR A 168 2.31 -8.03 -10.91
CA THR A 168 2.00 -8.52 -12.25
C THR A 168 2.97 -9.57 -12.78
N GLU A 169 4.22 -9.56 -12.32
CA GLU A 169 5.29 -10.42 -12.85
C GLU A 169 5.62 -11.61 -11.94
N THR A 170 5.14 -11.64 -10.70
CA THR A 170 5.44 -12.72 -9.77
C THR A 170 4.19 -13.51 -9.37
N THR A 171 4.41 -14.68 -8.78
CA THR A 171 3.32 -15.51 -8.27
C THR A 171 2.85 -14.98 -6.91
N PRO A 172 1.53 -14.84 -6.68
CA PRO A 172 1.00 -14.46 -5.38
C PRO A 172 1.51 -15.39 -4.28
N PRO A 173 1.84 -14.86 -3.10
CA PRO A 173 2.21 -15.70 -1.96
C PRO A 173 1.06 -16.64 -1.62
N GLN A 174 1.39 -17.89 -1.31
CA GLN A 174 0.38 -18.91 -0.95
C GLN A 174 -0.55 -18.46 0.18
N TYR A 175 -0.07 -17.55 1.02
CA TYR A 175 -0.76 -17.02 2.18
C TYR A 175 -0.48 -15.53 2.32
N ASN A 176 -1.38 -14.82 3.04
CA ASN A 176 -1.14 -13.43 3.42
C ASN A 176 0.19 -13.30 4.19
N PRO A 177 1.20 -12.63 3.62
CA PRO A 177 2.54 -12.56 4.22
C PRO A 177 2.62 -11.66 5.45
N PHE A 178 1.59 -10.83 5.67
CA PHE A 178 1.50 -9.92 6.81
C PHE A 178 0.84 -10.56 8.02
N ILE A 179 0.34 -11.80 7.89
CA ILE A 179 -0.24 -12.57 8.98
C ILE A 179 0.74 -13.68 9.36
N GLN A 180 1.04 -13.81 10.63
CA GLN A 180 1.74 -15.00 11.13
C GLN A 180 0.75 -16.15 11.25
N ARG A 181 1.08 -17.27 10.63
CA ARG A 181 0.27 -18.49 10.67
C ARG A 181 1.00 -19.54 11.47
N ILE A 182 0.25 -20.23 12.30
CA ILE A 182 0.65 -21.50 12.89
C ILE A 182 -0.10 -22.58 12.14
N GLU A 183 0.64 -23.43 11.46
CA GLU A 183 0.10 -24.62 10.84
C GLU A 183 0.16 -25.76 11.87
N VAL A 184 -0.99 -26.27 12.27
CA VAL A 184 -1.09 -27.45 13.12
C VAL A 184 -1.23 -28.63 12.19
N LYS A 185 -0.19 -29.46 12.06
CA LYS A 185 -0.24 -30.73 11.33
C LYS A 185 -0.42 -31.87 12.32
N SER A 186 -1.40 -32.71 12.02
CA SER A 186 -1.48 -34.06 12.62
C SER A 186 -0.72 -35.01 11.66
N ASN A 187 0.19 -35.79 12.18
CA ASN A 187 0.95 -36.79 11.42
C ASN A 187 0.08 -38.01 10.99
N GLY A 188 -1.20 -37.79 10.68
CA GLY A 188 -2.16 -38.84 10.35
C GLY A 188 -2.85 -39.46 11.56
N GLU A 189 -2.42 -39.12 12.77
CA GLU A 189 -3.02 -39.57 14.03
C GLU A 189 -4.18 -38.67 14.47
N PRO A 190 -5.14 -39.18 15.20
CA PRO A 190 -6.20 -38.37 15.80
C PRO A 190 -5.58 -37.22 16.60
N TYR A 191 -6.17 -36.03 16.52
CA TYR A 191 -5.67 -34.81 17.15
C TYR A 191 -5.47 -34.88 18.69
N ASN A 192 -5.99 -35.87 19.31
CA ASN A 192 -5.83 -36.14 20.75
C ASN A 192 -4.54 -36.94 21.07
N SER A 193 -3.74 -37.25 20.05
CA SER A 193 -2.44 -37.89 20.22
C SER A 193 -1.39 -36.87 20.68
N PRO A 194 -0.58 -37.21 21.69
CA PRO A 194 0.59 -36.41 22.09
C PRO A 194 1.63 -36.23 20.96
N SER A 195 1.51 -37.00 19.90
CA SER A 195 2.43 -36.98 18.74
C SER A 195 2.05 -36.02 17.60
N GLY A 196 1.11 -35.10 17.82
CA GLY A 196 0.78 -34.04 16.85
C GLY A 196 1.98 -33.12 16.62
N THR A 197 2.33 -32.88 15.36
CA THR A 197 3.38 -31.94 14.99
C THR A 197 2.79 -30.56 14.79
N PHE A 198 3.32 -29.57 15.49
CA PHE A 198 2.97 -28.17 15.35
C PHE A 198 4.02 -27.48 14.51
N VAL A 199 3.60 -26.68 13.54
CA VAL A 199 4.49 -25.98 12.62
C VAL A 199 4.23 -24.48 12.71
N ALA A 200 5.28 -23.72 13.07
CA ALA A 200 5.25 -22.27 12.96
C ALA A 200 6.01 -21.84 11.70
N ARG A 201 5.39 -21.00 10.89
CA ARG A 201 6.07 -20.35 9.74
C ARG A 201 6.32 -18.89 10.06
N ARG A 202 7.58 -18.49 10.01
CA ARG A 202 7.99 -17.09 10.13
C ARG A 202 9.03 -16.79 9.06
N LYS A 203 8.80 -15.77 8.21
CA LYS A 203 9.73 -15.33 7.16
C LYS A 203 10.30 -16.48 6.32
N GLY A 204 9.44 -17.41 5.90
CA GLY A 204 9.85 -18.57 5.10
C GLY A 204 10.50 -19.73 5.85
N GLN A 205 10.83 -19.57 7.13
CA GLN A 205 11.32 -20.67 7.97
C GLN A 205 10.16 -21.48 8.52
N ILE A 206 10.30 -22.79 8.51
CA ILE A 206 9.37 -23.75 9.12
C ILE A 206 10.04 -24.29 10.37
N ILE A 207 9.37 -24.18 11.52
CA ILE A 207 9.81 -24.72 12.78
C ILE A 207 8.79 -25.77 13.21
N GLU A 208 9.23 -26.98 13.44
CA GLU A 208 8.38 -28.10 13.88
C GLU A 208 8.55 -28.31 15.38
N PHE A 209 7.44 -28.62 16.04
CA PHE A 209 7.38 -28.86 17.48
C PHE A 209 6.75 -30.23 17.73
N GLY A 210 7.28 -30.93 18.71
CA GLY A 210 6.75 -32.25 19.12
C GLY A 210 5.43 -32.15 19.89
N THR A 211 5.24 -31.07 20.65
CA THR A 211 4.06 -30.86 21.47
C THR A 211 3.40 -29.50 21.24
N CYS A 212 2.13 -29.40 21.63
CA CYS A 212 1.39 -28.14 21.58
C CYS A 212 2.00 -27.10 22.54
N GLU A 213 2.43 -27.54 23.68
CA GLU A 213 3.05 -26.76 24.74
C GLU A 213 4.34 -26.10 24.22
N ASP A 214 5.21 -26.86 23.55
CA ASP A 214 6.45 -26.35 22.95
C ASP A 214 6.16 -25.27 21.89
N ALA A 215 5.15 -25.48 21.06
CA ALA A 215 4.74 -24.50 20.07
C ALA A 215 4.21 -23.22 20.72
N ILE A 216 3.43 -23.34 21.78
CA ILE A 216 2.90 -22.21 22.55
C ILE A 216 4.03 -21.45 23.24
N ASP A 217 4.94 -22.13 23.90
CA ASP A 217 6.08 -21.52 24.59
C ASP A 217 7.03 -20.81 23.61
N TRP A 218 7.28 -21.42 22.47
CA TRP A 218 8.06 -20.78 21.42
C TRP A 218 7.39 -19.50 20.90
N LEU A 219 6.08 -19.53 20.66
CA LEU A 219 5.29 -18.37 20.24
C LEU A 219 5.33 -17.24 21.26
N LEU A 220 5.08 -17.57 22.53
CA LEU A 220 5.14 -16.59 23.61
C LEU A 220 6.51 -15.93 23.68
N THR A 221 7.57 -16.73 23.54
CA THR A 221 8.94 -16.25 23.69
C THR A 221 9.45 -15.49 22.48
N ASN A 222 9.19 -15.97 21.26
CA ASN A 222 9.85 -15.47 20.04
C ASN A 222 8.96 -14.57 19.19
N VAL A 223 7.65 -14.57 19.41
CA VAL A 223 6.70 -13.80 18.62
C VAL A 223 5.96 -12.77 19.46
N ILE A 224 5.38 -13.21 20.58
CA ILE A 224 4.47 -12.38 21.38
C ILE A 224 5.26 -11.43 22.30
N LYS A 225 6.25 -11.95 23.05
CA LYS A 225 7.09 -11.13 23.96
C LYS A 225 7.90 -10.05 23.24
N PRO A 226 8.61 -10.34 22.12
CA PRO A 226 9.40 -9.32 21.42
C PRO A 226 8.56 -8.20 20.81
N GLN A 227 7.24 -8.34 20.73
CA GLN A 227 6.37 -7.37 20.09
C GLN A 227 5.62 -6.47 21.08
N ASN A 228 5.94 -6.56 22.38
CA ASN A 228 5.28 -5.78 23.44
C ASN A 228 3.75 -5.72 23.31
N LEU A 229 3.13 -6.85 22.90
CA LEU A 229 1.69 -6.92 22.73
C LEU A 229 1.00 -6.75 24.09
N GLU A 230 -0.05 -5.93 24.12
CA GLU A 230 -0.90 -5.80 25.30
C GLU A 230 -1.45 -7.14 25.77
N ALA A 231 -1.67 -7.27 27.06
CA ALA A 231 -2.17 -8.51 27.69
C ALA A 231 -3.45 -9.02 27.01
N VAL A 232 -4.36 -8.11 26.64
CA VAL A 232 -5.61 -8.43 25.93
C VAL A 232 -5.36 -9.07 24.55
N HIS A 233 -4.40 -8.56 23.80
CA HIS A 233 -4.04 -9.13 22.50
C HIS A 233 -3.39 -10.49 22.64
N ARG A 234 -2.51 -10.68 23.63
CA ARG A 234 -1.91 -11.98 23.95
C ARG A 234 -2.97 -13.02 24.28
N GLU A 235 -3.91 -12.66 25.15
CA GLU A 235 -5.00 -13.56 25.55
C GLU A 235 -5.90 -13.93 24.35
N ARG A 236 -6.22 -12.98 23.47
CA ARG A 236 -6.99 -13.23 22.25
C ARG A 236 -6.29 -14.20 21.30
N ILE A 237 -4.98 -14.00 21.08
CA ILE A 237 -4.17 -14.90 20.24
C ILE A 237 -4.15 -16.30 20.81
N MET A 238 -3.87 -16.44 22.10
CA MET A 238 -3.87 -17.74 22.79
C MET A 238 -5.24 -18.42 22.72
N LYS A 239 -6.32 -17.68 22.92
CA LYS A 239 -7.69 -18.19 22.83
C LYS A 239 -8.02 -18.71 21.42
N ASN A 240 -7.55 -18.03 20.37
CA ASN A 240 -7.74 -18.47 18.98
C ASN A 240 -6.91 -19.71 18.66
N ILE A 241 -5.67 -19.80 19.12
CA ILE A 241 -4.83 -20.99 18.98
C ILE A 241 -5.48 -22.18 19.66
N MET A 242 -5.88 -22.03 20.92
CA MET A 242 -6.55 -23.09 21.69
C MET A 242 -7.88 -23.53 21.07
N LYS A 243 -8.63 -22.59 20.47
CA LYS A 243 -9.87 -22.90 19.76
C LYS A 243 -9.60 -23.70 18.49
N ALA A 244 -8.59 -23.34 17.69
CA ALA A 244 -8.20 -24.07 16.49
C ALA A 244 -7.72 -25.49 16.85
N ILE A 245 -6.92 -25.63 17.90
CA ILE A 245 -6.48 -26.90 18.44
C ILE A 245 -7.67 -27.78 18.83
N ARG A 246 -8.62 -27.28 19.62
CA ARG A 246 -9.80 -28.00 20.03
C ARG A 246 -10.72 -28.45 18.91
N LYS A 247 -10.82 -27.63 17.84
CA LYS A 247 -11.63 -27.93 16.67
C LYS A 247 -10.94 -28.84 15.66
N LYS A 248 -9.71 -29.28 15.91
CA LYS A 248 -8.88 -30.04 14.97
C LYS A 248 -8.67 -29.28 13.66
N GLU A 249 -8.62 -27.95 13.73
CA GLU A 249 -8.38 -27.13 12.55
C GLU A 249 -6.91 -27.27 12.11
N LYS A 250 -6.71 -27.45 10.80
CA LYS A 250 -5.38 -27.63 10.20
C LYS A 250 -4.55 -26.35 10.26
N TYR A 251 -5.21 -25.22 10.42
CA TYR A 251 -4.59 -23.88 10.42
C TYR A 251 -5.21 -23.00 11.49
N CYS A 252 -4.38 -22.29 12.23
CA CYS A 252 -4.78 -21.18 13.07
C CYS A 252 -4.20 -19.89 12.51
N ASN A 253 -5.06 -18.98 12.09
CA ASN A 253 -4.64 -17.64 11.67
C ASN A 253 -4.75 -16.70 12.86
N PHE A 254 -3.70 -15.96 13.15
CA PHE A 254 -3.76 -14.82 14.04
C PHE A 254 -3.06 -13.63 13.41
N SER A 255 -3.70 -12.49 13.55
CA SER A 255 -3.11 -11.20 13.19
C SER A 255 -3.07 -10.34 14.45
N TRP A 256 -2.05 -9.52 14.56
CA TRP A 256 -2.05 -8.40 15.49
C TRP A 256 -1.75 -7.14 14.71
N GLU A 257 -2.51 -6.11 14.96
CA GLU A 257 -2.15 -4.78 14.53
C GLU A 257 -1.21 -4.20 15.59
N ARG A 258 -0.11 -3.60 15.17
CA ARG A 258 0.65 -2.72 16.06
C ARG A 258 -0.30 -1.62 16.50
N THR A 259 -0.52 -1.48 17.80
CA THR A 259 -1.25 -0.34 18.33
C THR A 259 -0.54 0.95 17.92
N LYS A 260 -1.32 1.99 17.61
CA LYS A 260 -0.87 3.29 17.07
C LYS A 260 0.06 4.08 18.00
N GLU A 261 0.60 3.49 19.05
CA GLU A 261 1.36 4.17 20.12
C GLU A 261 2.88 4.05 20.00
N GLU A 262 3.41 3.49 18.92
CA GLU A 262 4.84 3.63 18.61
C GLU A 262 5.02 4.67 17.49
N LYS A 263 4.67 5.91 17.83
CA LYS A 263 5.11 7.10 17.10
C LYS A 263 6.35 7.69 17.75
#